data_7aa4573eb9db99a1912a760311c745d6
#
_entry.id   7aa4573eb9db99a1912a760311c745d6
#
_cell.length_a   1.000
_cell.length_b   1.000
_cell.length_c   1.000
_cell.angle_alpha   90.00
_cell.angle_beta   90.00
_cell.angle_gamma   90.00
#
_symmetry.space_group_name_H-M   'P 1'
#
loop_
_entity.id
_entity.type
_entity.pdbx_description
1 polymer ?
#
loop_
_entity_poly.entity_id
_entity_poly.type
_entity_poly.pdbx_seq_one_letter_code
_entity_poly.pdbx_strand_id
1 'polypeptide(L)'
;MNLNKSQQKLISERITSVWKGKRDCPICIVPTVWNVGGIVEARDYNEGNHCPGAAITPLVQVQCEKCGHVVLFNAIALGVVDPHTAKVKEAKP
;
A
#
# COMPACT_ATOMS: atom_id res chain seq x y z
N MET A 1 2.47 -8.11 -5.88
CA MET A 1 1.82 -9.26 -5.24
C MET A 1 0.31 -9.07 -5.28
N ASN A 2 -0.39 -10.06 -5.77
CA ASN A 2 -1.85 -10.05 -5.75
C ASN A 2 -2.36 -10.40 -4.35
N LEU A 3 -3.44 -9.75 -3.94
CA LEU A 3 -4.01 -9.91 -2.60
C LEU A 3 -5.32 -10.68 -2.66
N ASN A 4 -5.54 -11.57 -1.68
CA ASN A 4 -6.85 -12.20 -1.52
C ASN A 4 -7.83 -11.24 -0.83
N LYS A 5 -9.10 -11.64 -0.75
CA LYS A 5 -10.15 -10.78 -0.18
C LYS A 5 -9.89 -10.43 1.29
N SER A 6 -9.37 -11.39 2.07
CA SER A 6 -9.07 -11.18 3.49
C SER A 6 -7.96 -10.15 3.67
N GLN A 7 -6.92 -10.22 2.85
CA GLN A 7 -5.81 -9.26 2.87
C GLN A 7 -6.28 -7.88 2.45
N GLN A 8 -7.08 -7.78 1.40
CA GLN A 8 -7.66 -6.50 0.95
C GLN A 8 -8.53 -5.86 2.03
N LYS A 9 -9.32 -6.68 2.73
CA LYS A 9 -10.18 -6.20 3.81
C LYS A 9 -9.35 -5.60 4.96
N LEU A 10 -8.30 -6.29 5.39
CA LEU A 10 -7.41 -5.79 6.44
C LEU A 10 -6.76 -4.47 6.03
N ILE A 11 -6.26 -4.39 4.80
CA ILE A 11 -5.62 -3.18 4.28
C ILE A 11 -6.61 -2.02 4.26
N SER A 12 -7.82 -2.24 3.78
CA SER A 12 -8.87 -1.21 3.75
C SER A 12 -9.21 -0.71 5.15
N GLU A 13 -9.32 -1.61 6.12
CA GLU A 13 -9.58 -1.25 7.51
C GLU A 13 -8.44 -0.40 8.10
N ARG A 14 -7.19 -0.78 7.83
CA ARG A 14 -6.03 -0.04 8.32
C ARG A 14 -5.92 1.35 7.69
N ILE A 15 -6.15 1.45 6.39
CA ILE A 15 -6.14 2.74 5.70
C ILE A 15 -7.23 3.64 6.26
N THR A 16 -8.42 3.10 6.49
CA THR A 16 -9.53 3.85 7.08
C THR A 16 -9.17 4.38 8.47
N SER A 17 -8.41 3.62 9.26
CA SER A 17 -8.03 4.05 10.60
C SER A 17 -6.97 5.15 10.60
N VAL A 18 -6.07 5.19 9.63
CA VAL A 18 -4.97 6.17 9.60
C VAL A 18 -5.22 7.36 8.69
N TRP A 19 -5.99 7.18 7.62
CA TRP A 19 -6.30 8.26 6.68
C TRP A 19 -7.61 8.93 7.10
N LYS A 20 -7.49 9.90 7.96
CA LYS A 20 -8.63 10.65 8.49
C LYS A 20 -8.86 11.92 7.67
N GLY A 21 -10.10 12.40 7.66
CA GLY A 21 -10.48 13.59 6.93
C GLY A 21 -10.91 13.31 5.49
N LYS A 22 -10.85 14.33 4.66
CA LYS A 22 -11.28 14.20 3.26
C LYS A 22 -10.27 13.39 2.45
N ARG A 23 -10.78 12.46 1.66
CA ARG A 23 -9.96 11.62 0.78
C ARG A 23 -10.14 12.02 -0.68
N ASP A 24 -10.09 13.32 -0.92
CA ASP A 24 -10.16 13.84 -2.28
C ASP A 24 -8.85 13.53 -3.01
N CYS A 25 -8.97 13.14 -4.28
CA CYS A 25 -7.79 12.94 -5.10
C CYS A 25 -7.13 14.30 -5.36
N PRO A 26 -5.83 14.46 -5.07
CA PRO A 26 -5.15 15.75 -5.30
C PRO A 26 -5.04 16.12 -6.77
N ILE A 27 -5.19 15.17 -7.66
CA ILE A 27 -5.12 15.41 -9.11
C ILE A 27 -6.50 15.75 -9.68
N CYS A 28 -7.53 14.98 -9.32
CA CYS A 28 -8.90 15.22 -9.76
C CYS A 28 -9.59 16.38 -9.03
N ILE A 29 -9.14 16.68 -7.82
CA ILE A 29 -9.70 17.71 -6.91
C ILE A 29 -11.17 17.46 -6.59
N VAL A 30 -11.60 16.22 -6.62
CA VAL A 30 -12.97 15.81 -6.29
C VAL A 30 -12.94 14.54 -5.43
N PRO A 31 -13.99 14.30 -4.64
CA PRO A 31 -14.10 13.03 -3.91
C PRO A 31 -14.07 11.85 -4.88
N THR A 32 -13.34 10.81 -4.51
CA THR A 32 -13.15 9.64 -5.36
C THR A 32 -13.17 8.36 -4.54
N VAL A 33 -13.32 7.25 -5.25
CA VAL A 33 -13.17 5.91 -4.66
C VAL A 33 -11.70 5.49 -4.83
N TRP A 34 -11.13 4.96 -3.76
CA TRP A 34 -9.75 4.49 -3.74
C TRP A 34 -9.74 2.96 -3.73
N ASN A 35 -9.06 2.38 -4.70
CA ASN A 35 -8.95 0.94 -4.84
C ASN A 35 -7.58 0.46 -4.40
N VAL A 36 -7.55 -0.59 -3.57
CA VAL A 36 -6.30 -1.24 -3.17
C VAL A 36 -5.76 -2.03 -4.36
N GLY A 37 -4.59 -1.66 -4.85
CA GLY A 37 -4.01 -2.28 -6.04
C GLY A 37 -3.09 -3.45 -5.77
N GLY A 38 -2.58 -3.58 -4.56
CA GLY A 38 -1.65 -4.64 -4.19
C GLY A 38 -0.47 -4.12 -3.39
N ILE A 39 0.52 -4.98 -3.19
CA ILE A 39 1.75 -4.61 -2.48
C ILE A 39 2.91 -4.64 -3.48
N VAL A 40 3.63 -3.54 -3.54
CA VAL A 40 4.83 -3.39 -4.37
C VAL A 40 6.05 -3.17 -3.47
N GLU A 41 7.24 -3.24 -4.03
CA GLU A 41 8.48 -3.07 -3.29
C GLU A 41 9.23 -1.84 -3.76
N ALA A 42 9.72 -1.03 -2.81
CA ALA A 42 10.67 0.03 -3.08
C ALA A 42 12.06 -0.42 -2.62
N ARG A 43 13.06 -0.20 -3.44
CA ARG A 43 14.46 -0.53 -3.13
C ARG A 43 15.26 0.75 -2.97
N ASP A 44 16.31 0.68 -2.16
CA ASP A 44 17.24 1.78 -2.06
C ASP A 44 17.90 2.03 -3.42
N TYR A 45 17.96 3.30 -3.80
CA TYR A 45 18.62 3.71 -5.03
C TYR A 45 20.14 3.60 -4.86
N ASN A 46 20.81 2.97 -5.80
CA ASN A 46 22.25 2.75 -5.74
C ASN A 46 22.92 3.11 -7.08
N GLU A 47 22.73 4.34 -7.52
CA GLU A 47 23.38 4.95 -8.69
C GLU A 47 23.46 4.04 -9.92
N GLY A 48 22.37 3.34 -10.23
CA GLY A 48 22.28 2.45 -11.38
C GLY A 48 22.80 1.04 -11.19
N ASN A 49 23.38 0.74 -10.04
CA ASN A 49 23.83 -0.61 -9.72
C ASN A 49 22.74 -1.39 -9.01
N HIS A 50 22.40 -2.56 -9.55
CA HIS A 50 21.48 -3.47 -8.87
C HIS A 50 22.26 -4.23 -7.79
N CYS A 51 21.91 -4.01 -6.53
CA CYS A 51 22.49 -4.74 -5.40
C CYS A 51 21.52 -5.80 -4.91
N PRO A 52 21.74 -7.09 -5.20
CA PRO A 52 20.95 -8.15 -4.58
C PRO A 52 21.10 -8.09 -3.06
N GLY A 53 19.99 -8.16 -2.33
CA GLY A 53 20.01 -8.08 -0.87
C GLY A 53 19.94 -6.68 -0.30
N ALA A 54 19.79 -5.64 -1.13
CA ALA A 54 19.53 -4.28 -0.66
C ALA A 54 18.20 -4.23 0.12
N ALA A 55 18.11 -3.27 1.04
CA ALA A 55 16.90 -3.09 1.84
C ALA A 55 15.68 -2.84 0.95
N ILE A 56 14.59 -3.54 1.24
CA ILE A 56 13.34 -3.44 0.49
C ILE A 56 12.25 -2.95 1.45
N THR A 57 11.47 -1.95 1.01
CA THR A 57 10.32 -1.47 1.74
C THR A 57 9.05 -1.92 1.02
N PRO A 58 8.20 -2.74 1.65
CA PRO A 58 6.91 -3.09 1.04
C PRO A 58 5.94 -1.91 1.15
N LEU A 59 5.26 -1.60 0.04
CA LEU A 59 4.34 -0.48 -0.05
C LEU A 59 2.97 -0.96 -0.52
N VAL A 60 1.92 -0.51 0.18
CA VAL A 60 0.55 -0.74 -0.27
C VAL A 60 0.21 0.33 -1.31
N GLN A 61 -0.24 -0.12 -2.47
CA GLN A 61 -0.62 0.74 -3.58
C GLN A 61 -2.13 0.98 -3.55
N VAL A 62 -2.53 2.24 -3.50
CA VAL A 62 -3.94 2.64 -3.52
C VAL A 62 -4.13 3.59 -4.69
N GLN A 63 -5.10 3.30 -5.54
CA GLN A 63 -5.29 4.01 -6.81
C GLN A 63 -6.63 4.73 -6.87
N CYS A 64 -6.60 5.98 -7.32
CA CYS A 64 -7.82 6.73 -7.61
C CYS A 64 -8.53 6.10 -8.80
N GLU A 65 -9.82 5.77 -8.62
CA GLU A 65 -10.63 5.14 -9.66
C GLU A 65 -10.81 6.03 -10.90
N LYS A 66 -10.82 7.36 -10.72
CA LYS A 66 -11.10 8.29 -11.80
C LYS A 66 -9.91 8.62 -12.69
N CYS A 67 -8.75 8.95 -12.08
CA CYS A 67 -7.60 9.41 -12.86
C CYS A 67 -6.38 8.49 -12.79
N GLY A 68 -6.42 7.47 -11.93
CA GLY A 68 -5.30 6.54 -11.80
C GLY A 68 -4.17 7.02 -10.90
N HIS A 69 -4.31 8.18 -10.24
CA HIS A 69 -3.30 8.64 -9.29
C HIS A 69 -3.08 7.60 -8.19
N VAL A 70 -1.82 7.31 -7.88
CA VAL A 70 -1.45 6.29 -6.91
C VAL A 70 -0.87 6.94 -5.65
N VAL A 71 -1.36 6.49 -4.50
CA VAL A 71 -0.82 6.84 -3.19
C VAL A 71 -0.22 5.57 -2.59
N LEU A 72 0.96 5.69 -1.97
CA LEU A 72 1.67 4.56 -1.41
C LEU A 72 1.73 4.68 0.12
N PHE A 73 1.46 3.56 0.81
CA PHE A 73 1.59 3.46 2.26
C PHE A 73 2.64 2.42 2.60
N ASN A 74 3.50 2.71 3.58
CA ASN A 74 4.45 1.72 4.08
C ASN A 74 3.66 0.58 4.72
N ALA A 75 3.76 -0.63 4.16
CA ALA A 75 2.94 -1.77 4.58
C ALA A 75 3.29 -2.25 5.98
N ILE A 76 4.54 -2.11 6.41
CA ILE A 76 4.96 -2.49 7.77
C ILE A 76 4.41 -1.47 8.77
N ALA A 77 4.56 -0.18 8.50
CA ALA A 77 4.03 0.89 9.36
C ALA A 77 2.51 0.83 9.44
N LEU A 78 1.84 0.45 8.34
CA LEU A 78 0.38 0.29 8.31
C LEU A 78 -0.07 -0.94 9.12
N GLY A 79 0.83 -1.87 9.42
CA GLY A 79 0.53 -3.06 10.20
C GLY A 79 -0.04 -4.20 9.39
N VAL A 80 0.16 -4.21 8.08
CA VAL A 80 -0.35 -5.28 7.19
C VAL A 80 0.72 -6.27 6.75
N VAL A 81 1.99 -5.96 6.98
CA VAL A 81 3.09 -6.87 6.71
C VAL A 81 3.88 -7.08 8.00
N ASP A 82 4.17 -8.34 8.33
CA ASP A 82 4.98 -8.69 9.48
C ASP A 82 6.46 -8.37 9.18
N PRO A 83 7.13 -7.53 10.01
CA PRO A 83 8.52 -7.16 9.75
C PRO A 83 9.51 -8.32 9.92
N HIS A 84 9.13 -9.37 10.63
CA HIS A 84 10.01 -10.51 10.88
C HIS A 84 9.89 -11.60 9.84
N THR A 85 8.67 -11.89 9.37
CA THR A 85 8.41 -12.96 8.40
C THR A 85 8.20 -12.44 6.98
N ALA A 86 8.01 -11.14 6.82
CA ALA A 86 7.66 -10.48 5.56
C ALA A 86 6.35 -11.00 4.94
N LYS A 87 5.51 -11.64 5.73
CA LYS A 87 4.22 -12.16 5.28
C LYS A 87 3.14 -11.11 5.44
N VAL A 88 2.22 -11.10 4.48
CA VAL A 88 1.04 -10.23 4.52
C VAL A 88 0.02 -10.82 5.48
N LYS A 89 -0.45 -9.99 6.42
CA LYS A 89 -1.47 -10.40 7.38
C LYS A 89 -2.84 -10.45 6.71
N GLU A 90 -3.74 -11.19 7.31
CA GLU A 90 -5.12 -11.32 6.84
C GLU A 90 -6.08 -10.83 7.93
N ALA A 91 -7.25 -10.33 7.49
CA ALA A 91 -8.30 -9.95 8.42
C ALA A 91 -8.79 -11.20 9.15
N LYS A 92 -9.08 -11.06 10.45
CA LYS A 92 -9.68 -12.15 11.22
C LYS A 92 -11.11 -12.38 10.72
N PRO A 93 -11.51 -13.68 10.65
CA PRO A 93 -12.88 -14.00 10.24
C PRO A 93 -13.92 -13.51 11.25
#